data_e9429ffe7de1aa46d22d5d36c48441f3
#
_entry.id   e9429ffe7de1aa46d22d5d36c48441f3
#
_cell.length_a   1.000
_cell.length_b   1.000
_cell.length_c   1.000
_cell.angle_alpha   90.00
_cell.angle_beta   90.00
_cell.angle_gamma   90.00
#
_symmetry.space_group_name_H-M   'P 1'
#
loop_
_entity.id
_entity.type
_entity.pdbx_description
1 polymer ?
#
loop_
_entity_poly.entity_id
_entity_poly.type
_entity_poly.pdbx_seq_one_letter_code
_entity_poly.pdbx_strand_id
1 'polypeptide(L)'
;DKLGDLPDGVSLTPPETANIDGLKSGKLVALNAAAQAFINKHAGIDSVPEFEFASWSIQASEAKAWQLDKNAPTPVLDGIAAARGIPADTLKAAALRKTLAYEQLAAHVAGQRQALQSKIEAAKKQSDLDKIEIAFSLPEAV
;
A
#
# COMPACT_ATOMS: atom_id res chain seq x y z
N ASP A 1 -10.28 -38.11 31.37
CA ASP A 1 -10.24 -37.57 31.04
C ASP A 1 -10.34 -37.14 30.92
N LYS A 2 -10.35 -37.35 30.94
CA LYS A 2 -10.23 -36.81 30.55
C LYS A 2 -10.20 -36.04 30.19
N LEU A 3 -9.91 -36.23 30.25
CA LEU A 3 -9.75 -35.44 29.62
C LEU A 3 -10.07 -35.20 28.97
N GLY A 4 -10.21 -35.49 28.90
CA GLY A 4 -10.39 -35.12 28.04
C GLY A 4 -10.79 -35.17 27.48
N ASP A 5 -10.78 -35.69 27.52
CA ASP A 5 -11.02 -35.43 26.88
C ASP A 5 -11.16 -34.83 26.42
N LEU A 6 -11.20 -34.79 26.24
CA LEU A 6 -11.34 -34.05 25.65
C LEU A 6 -11.64 -33.54 25.75
N PRO A 7 -11.64 -33.46 25.77
CA PRO A 7 -12.06 -32.83 25.66
C PRO A 7 -12.56 -32.54 25.41
N ASP A 8 -12.84 -32.71 25.82
CA ASP A 8 -13.47 -32.10 25.25
C ASP A 8 -13.39 -31.04 24.81
N GLY A 9 -13.22 -30.54 25.27
CA GLY A 9 -13.10 -29.25 24.73
C GLY A 9 -12.60 -29.32 23.40
N VAL A 10 -12.17 -30.32 23.18
CA VAL A 10 -11.89 -30.61 21.81
C VAL A 10 -13.08 -30.18 21.00
N SER A 11 -12.91 -29.22 20.16
CA SER A 11 -14.01 -28.71 19.41
C SER A 11 -14.49 -29.72 18.40
N LEU A 12 -15.77 -29.91 18.40
CA LEU A 12 -16.41 -30.73 17.40
C LEU A 12 -16.91 -29.89 16.24
N THR A 13 -16.70 -28.57 16.33
CA THR A 13 -17.07 -27.67 15.26
C THR A 13 -16.07 -27.80 14.12
N PRO A 14 -16.56 -27.92 12.88
CA PRO A 14 -15.64 -27.99 11.75
C PRO A 14 -14.74 -26.78 11.68
N PRO A 15 -13.44 -26.95 11.44
CA PRO A 15 -12.52 -25.82 11.37
C PRO A 15 -12.91 -24.81 10.30
N GLU A 16 -13.52 -25.25 9.21
CA GLU A 16 -13.92 -24.36 8.13
C GLU A 16 -14.90 -23.27 8.57
N THR A 17 -15.74 -23.56 9.55
CA THR A 17 -16.73 -22.60 10.02
C THR A 17 -16.42 -22.07 11.41
N ALA A 18 -15.80 -22.88 12.26
CA ALA A 18 -15.58 -22.53 13.66
C ALA A 18 -14.63 -21.36 13.82
N ASN A 19 -13.71 -21.16 12.89
CA ASN A 19 -12.62 -20.23 13.04
C ASN A 19 -12.52 -19.23 11.90
N ILE A 20 -13.62 -19.04 11.19
CA ILE A 20 -13.60 -18.23 9.95
C ILE A 20 -13.18 -16.79 10.22
N ASP A 21 -13.65 -16.19 11.32
CA ASP A 21 -13.33 -14.80 11.62
C ASP A 21 -11.85 -14.62 11.90
N GLY A 22 -11.24 -15.55 12.63
CA GLY A 22 -9.80 -15.54 12.88
C GLY A 22 -9.00 -15.73 11.60
N LEU A 23 -9.45 -16.62 10.74
CA LEU A 23 -8.80 -16.87 9.45
C LEU A 23 -8.90 -15.66 8.54
N LYS A 24 -10.04 -14.99 8.52
CA LYS A 24 -10.22 -13.75 7.76
C LYS A 24 -9.27 -12.67 8.27
N SER A 25 -9.19 -12.48 9.58
CA SER A 25 -8.30 -11.49 10.17
C SER A 25 -6.86 -11.76 9.78
N GLY A 26 -6.43 -13.01 9.84
CA GLY A 26 -5.07 -13.38 9.43
C GLY A 26 -4.82 -13.11 7.96
N LYS A 27 -5.79 -13.41 7.11
CA LYS A 27 -5.65 -13.18 5.68
C LYS A 27 -5.60 -11.68 5.36
N LEU A 28 -6.39 -10.86 6.08
CA LEU A 28 -6.35 -9.40 5.91
C LEU A 28 -5.00 -8.82 6.33
N VAL A 29 -4.42 -9.33 7.41
CA VAL A 29 -3.08 -8.91 7.83
C VAL A 29 -2.07 -9.22 6.71
N ALA A 30 -2.13 -10.43 6.16
CA ALA A 30 -1.25 -10.83 5.07
C ALA A 30 -1.46 -9.96 3.83
N LEU A 31 -2.72 -9.66 3.51
CA LEU A 31 -3.06 -8.79 2.37
C LEU A 31 -2.44 -7.40 2.54
N ASN A 32 -2.61 -6.81 3.71
CA ASN A 32 -2.08 -5.47 3.98
C ASN A 32 -0.56 -5.44 3.93
N ALA A 33 0.08 -6.47 4.48
CA ALA A 33 1.54 -6.57 4.44
C ALA A 33 2.05 -6.72 3.01
N ALA A 34 1.38 -7.52 2.19
CA ALA A 34 1.77 -7.72 0.80
C ALA A 34 1.61 -6.44 -0.02
N ALA A 35 0.51 -5.70 0.21
CA ALA A 35 0.29 -4.43 -0.47
C ALA A 35 1.37 -3.43 -0.11
N GLN A 36 1.69 -3.31 1.19
CA GLN A 36 2.72 -2.38 1.65
C GLN A 36 4.09 -2.75 1.07
N ALA A 37 4.43 -4.04 1.07
CA ALA A 37 5.71 -4.49 0.51
C ALA A 37 5.82 -4.18 -0.98
N PHE A 38 4.73 -4.35 -1.71
CA PHE A 38 4.68 -4.04 -3.14
C PHE A 38 4.93 -2.56 -3.39
N ILE A 39 4.26 -1.69 -2.63
CA ILE A 39 4.44 -0.24 -2.73
C ILE A 39 5.87 0.15 -2.34
N ASN A 40 6.39 -0.40 -1.24
CA ASN A 40 7.75 -0.07 -0.79
C ASN A 40 8.78 -0.37 -1.88
N LYS A 41 8.60 -1.50 -2.54
CA LYS A 41 9.52 -1.91 -3.60
C LYS A 41 9.42 -1.03 -4.83
N HIS A 42 8.20 -0.84 -5.33
CA HIS A 42 8.00 -0.19 -6.62
C HIS A 42 8.01 1.33 -6.56
N ALA A 43 7.73 1.91 -5.40
CA ALA A 43 7.86 3.36 -5.19
C ALA A 43 9.23 3.76 -4.66
N GLY A 44 10.07 2.79 -4.31
CA GLY A 44 11.40 3.08 -3.78
C GLY A 44 11.38 3.65 -2.38
N ILE A 45 10.34 3.38 -1.60
CA ILE A 45 10.21 3.93 -0.24
C ILE A 45 11.37 3.46 0.64
N ASP A 46 11.75 2.18 0.51
CA ASP A 46 12.82 1.61 1.32
C ASP A 46 14.21 2.13 0.92
N SER A 47 14.31 2.83 -0.21
CA SER A 47 15.60 3.33 -0.69
C SER A 47 15.92 4.74 -0.19
N VAL A 48 15.00 5.38 0.55
CA VAL A 48 15.23 6.71 1.11
C VAL A 48 15.02 6.69 2.62
N PRO A 49 15.68 7.62 3.36
CA PRO A 49 15.43 7.72 4.80
C PRO A 49 14.00 8.14 5.09
N GLU A 50 13.53 7.77 6.27
CA GLU A 50 12.16 8.05 6.69
C GLU A 50 11.81 9.54 6.61
N PHE A 51 12.75 10.41 7.03
CA PHE A 51 12.46 11.85 7.01
C PHE A 51 12.24 12.37 5.59
N GLU A 52 12.96 11.79 4.62
CA GLU A 52 12.80 12.20 3.23
C GLU A 52 11.47 11.71 2.67
N PHE A 53 11.14 10.45 2.94
CA PHE A 53 9.83 9.91 2.55
C PHE A 53 8.69 10.75 3.14
N ALA A 54 8.83 11.16 4.41
CA ALA A 54 7.82 11.99 5.06
C ALA A 54 7.62 13.33 4.35
N SER A 55 8.62 13.80 3.60
CA SER A 55 8.52 15.08 2.87
C SER A 55 7.85 14.91 1.50
N TRP A 56 7.61 13.68 1.04
CA TRP A 56 7.06 13.46 -0.31
C TRP A 56 5.69 14.12 -0.51
N SER A 57 4.83 14.11 0.51
CA SER A 57 3.52 14.75 0.39
C SER A 57 3.63 16.27 0.23
N ILE A 58 4.61 16.88 0.88
CA ILE A 58 4.86 18.31 0.74
C ILE A 58 5.40 18.60 -0.64
N GLN A 59 6.37 17.81 -1.12
CA GLN A 59 6.92 17.96 -2.46
C GLN A 59 5.84 17.80 -3.53
N ALA A 60 4.95 16.83 -3.34
CA ALA A 60 3.84 16.58 -4.27
C ALA A 60 2.91 17.78 -4.33
N SER A 61 2.55 18.34 -3.18
CA SER A 61 1.67 19.49 -3.10
C SER A 61 2.29 20.70 -3.82
N GLU A 62 3.59 20.93 -3.57
CA GLU A 62 4.30 22.05 -4.22
C GLU A 62 4.39 21.86 -5.74
N ALA A 63 4.72 20.65 -6.17
CA ALA A 63 4.85 20.36 -7.60
C ALA A 63 3.53 20.56 -8.34
N LYS A 64 2.44 20.13 -7.73
CA LYS A 64 1.11 20.32 -8.33
C LYS A 64 0.69 21.78 -8.37
N ALA A 65 0.98 22.54 -7.31
CA ALA A 65 0.70 23.97 -7.29
C ALA A 65 1.50 24.68 -8.37
N TRP A 66 2.75 24.31 -8.53
CA TRP A 66 3.64 24.88 -9.55
C TRP A 66 3.14 24.56 -10.97
N GLN A 67 2.57 23.37 -11.17
CA GLN A 67 2.00 22.99 -12.46
C GLN A 67 0.86 23.94 -12.86
N LEU A 68 0.04 24.31 -11.89
CA LEU A 68 -1.10 25.20 -12.14
C LEU A 68 -0.69 26.66 -12.23
N ASP A 69 0.34 27.06 -11.48
CA ASP A 69 0.82 28.43 -11.43
C ASP A 69 2.33 28.41 -11.19
N LYS A 70 3.08 28.79 -12.22
CA LYS A 70 4.55 28.77 -12.16
C LYS A 70 5.12 29.73 -11.12
N ASN A 71 4.31 30.63 -10.60
CA ASN A 71 4.71 31.55 -9.53
C ASN A 71 4.35 31.03 -8.14
N ALA A 72 3.73 29.85 -8.02
CA ALA A 72 3.38 29.28 -6.74
C ALA A 72 4.64 29.03 -5.90
N PRO A 73 4.59 29.28 -4.57
CA PRO A 73 5.77 29.03 -3.73
C PRO A 73 6.05 27.55 -3.64
N THR A 74 7.33 27.19 -3.76
CA THR A 74 7.80 25.81 -3.66
C THR A 74 9.07 25.74 -2.80
N PRO A 75 8.96 26.11 -1.50
CA PRO A 75 10.17 26.26 -0.66
C PRO A 75 10.94 24.95 -0.46
N VAL A 76 10.24 23.83 -0.31
CA VAL A 76 10.94 22.56 -0.11
C VAL A 76 11.64 22.13 -1.40
N LEU A 77 10.96 22.20 -2.54
CA LEU A 77 11.57 21.85 -3.81
C LEU A 77 12.72 22.80 -4.16
N ASP A 78 12.56 24.09 -3.90
CA ASP A 78 13.63 25.05 -4.13
C ASP A 78 14.85 24.75 -3.26
N GLY A 79 14.64 24.39 -1.99
CA GLY A 79 15.70 24.01 -1.08
C GLY A 79 16.45 22.78 -1.54
N ILE A 80 15.73 21.77 -2.01
CA ILE A 80 16.36 20.55 -2.52
C ILE A 80 17.20 20.87 -3.76
N ALA A 81 16.65 21.66 -4.69
CA ALA A 81 17.37 22.04 -5.92
C ALA A 81 18.65 22.78 -5.60
N ALA A 82 18.58 23.73 -4.67
CA ALA A 82 19.75 24.50 -4.25
C ALA A 82 20.81 23.60 -3.65
N ALA A 83 20.43 22.70 -2.75
CA ALA A 83 21.36 21.79 -2.11
C ALA A 83 22.00 20.82 -3.10
N ARG A 84 21.24 20.40 -4.11
CA ARG A 84 21.76 19.51 -5.17
C ARG A 84 22.57 20.25 -6.23
N GLY A 85 22.44 21.57 -6.29
CA GLY A 85 23.11 22.37 -7.33
C GLY A 85 22.51 22.19 -8.70
N ILE A 86 21.21 22.03 -8.79
CA ILE A 86 20.50 21.87 -10.08
C ILE A 86 19.44 22.96 -10.23
N PRO A 87 19.01 23.25 -11.46
CA PRO A 87 17.96 24.24 -11.68
C PRO A 87 16.66 23.83 -11.00
N ALA A 88 16.02 24.80 -10.34
CA ALA A 88 14.78 24.53 -9.60
C ALA A 88 13.68 23.98 -10.49
N ASP A 89 13.50 24.54 -11.69
CA ASP A 89 12.45 24.08 -12.59
C ASP A 89 12.68 22.65 -13.07
N THR A 90 13.94 22.24 -13.24
CA THR A 90 14.28 20.86 -13.58
C THR A 90 13.83 19.92 -12.46
N LEU A 91 14.11 20.28 -11.22
CA LEU A 91 13.71 19.46 -10.07
C LEU A 91 12.21 19.41 -9.94
N LYS A 92 11.53 20.57 -10.08
CA LYS A 92 10.08 20.63 -9.95
C LYS A 92 9.38 19.76 -11.00
N ALA A 93 9.86 19.79 -12.24
CA ALA A 93 9.30 18.96 -13.30
C ALA A 93 9.50 17.47 -12.99
N ALA A 94 10.69 17.12 -12.50
CA ALA A 94 10.96 15.73 -12.12
C ALA A 94 10.09 15.29 -10.94
N ALA A 95 9.93 16.16 -9.94
CA ALA A 95 9.09 15.88 -8.78
C ALA A 95 7.63 15.68 -9.19
N LEU A 96 7.15 16.49 -10.15
CA LEU A 96 5.78 16.33 -10.64
C LEU A 96 5.59 14.98 -11.32
N ARG A 97 6.52 14.58 -12.18
CA ARG A 97 6.45 13.28 -12.84
C ARG A 97 6.43 12.13 -11.83
N LYS A 98 7.30 12.19 -10.82
CA LYS A 98 7.36 11.16 -9.79
C LYS A 98 6.08 11.13 -8.97
N THR A 99 5.55 12.30 -8.65
CA THR A 99 4.30 12.41 -7.89
C THR A 99 3.15 11.74 -8.63
N LEU A 100 3.00 12.04 -9.91
CA LEU A 100 1.91 11.48 -10.72
C LEU A 100 2.06 9.98 -10.87
N ALA A 101 3.30 9.49 -11.05
CA ALA A 101 3.56 8.06 -11.14
C ALA A 101 3.25 7.36 -9.83
N TYR A 102 3.64 7.96 -8.70
CA TYR A 102 3.36 7.40 -7.39
C TYR A 102 1.87 7.33 -7.12
N GLU A 103 1.13 8.38 -7.45
CA GLU A 103 -0.32 8.41 -7.24
C GLU A 103 -1.01 7.35 -8.07
N GLN A 104 -0.58 7.15 -9.32
CA GLN A 104 -1.14 6.11 -10.17
C GLN A 104 -0.86 4.73 -9.59
N LEU A 105 0.36 4.50 -9.14
CA LEU A 105 0.74 3.23 -8.50
C LEU A 105 -0.07 2.98 -7.24
N ALA A 106 -0.15 3.99 -6.37
CA ALA A 106 -0.86 3.86 -5.10
C ALA A 106 -2.35 3.57 -5.31
N ALA A 107 -2.97 4.27 -6.25
CA ALA A 107 -4.39 4.06 -6.56
C ALA A 107 -4.62 2.64 -7.08
N HIS A 108 -3.75 2.17 -7.98
CA HIS A 108 -3.89 0.86 -8.58
C HIS A 108 -3.74 -0.26 -7.53
N VAL A 109 -2.74 -0.13 -6.66
CA VAL A 109 -2.50 -1.13 -5.60
C VAL A 109 -3.62 -1.07 -4.55
N ALA A 110 -4.04 0.13 -4.17
CA ALA A 110 -5.14 0.28 -3.21
C ALA A 110 -6.43 -0.36 -3.75
N GLY A 111 -6.71 -0.16 -5.04
CA GLY A 111 -7.89 -0.78 -5.66
C GLY A 111 -7.81 -2.30 -5.66
N GLN A 112 -6.65 -2.86 -6.00
CA GLN A 112 -6.45 -4.30 -5.96
C GLN A 112 -6.61 -4.84 -4.53
N ARG A 113 -6.03 -4.13 -3.53
CA ARG A 113 -6.15 -4.54 -2.14
C ARG A 113 -7.60 -4.52 -1.69
N GLN A 114 -8.34 -3.48 -2.02
CA GLN A 114 -9.75 -3.36 -1.63
C GLN A 114 -10.60 -4.44 -2.29
N ALA A 115 -10.32 -4.79 -3.54
CA ALA A 115 -11.02 -5.86 -4.23
C ALA A 115 -10.77 -7.21 -3.54
N LEU A 116 -9.53 -7.47 -3.13
CA LEU A 116 -9.19 -8.70 -2.42
C LEU A 116 -9.82 -8.70 -1.02
N GLN A 117 -9.84 -7.55 -0.35
CA GLN A 117 -10.50 -7.41 0.95
C GLN A 117 -11.97 -7.79 0.87
N SER A 118 -12.67 -7.31 -0.17
CA SER A 118 -14.08 -7.62 -0.35
C SER A 118 -14.30 -9.13 -0.52
N LYS A 119 -13.41 -9.79 -1.25
CA LYS A 119 -13.50 -11.24 -1.43
C LYS A 119 -13.28 -11.98 -0.10
N ILE A 120 -12.31 -11.52 0.68
CA ILE A 120 -12.02 -12.12 1.98
C ILE A 120 -13.22 -11.96 2.92
N GLU A 121 -13.80 -10.76 2.95
CA GLU A 121 -14.94 -10.47 3.81
C GLU A 121 -16.18 -11.27 3.41
N ALA A 122 -16.33 -11.58 2.13
CA ALA A 122 -17.47 -12.35 1.63
C ALA A 122 -17.30 -13.85 1.83
N ALA A 123 -16.12 -14.33 2.19
CA ALA A 123 -15.87 -15.76 2.35
C ALA A 123 -16.71 -16.34 3.47
N LYS A 124 -17.22 -17.55 3.27
CA LYS A 124 -18.07 -18.24 4.25
C LYS A 124 -17.34 -19.35 4.97
N LYS A 125 -16.25 -19.85 4.41
CA LYS A 125 -15.51 -20.98 4.97
C LYS A 125 -14.05 -20.91 4.52
N GLN A 126 -13.22 -21.73 5.16
CA GLN A 126 -11.78 -21.72 4.89
C GLN A 126 -11.46 -21.99 3.42
N SER A 127 -12.20 -22.90 2.77
CA SER A 127 -11.91 -23.19 1.36
C SER A 127 -12.15 -22.00 0.46
N ASP A 128 -13.07 -21.10 0.82
CA ASP A 128 -13.25 -19.84 0.09
C ASP A 128 -12.01 -18.97 0.21
N LEU A 129 -11.45 -18.87 1.43
CA LEU A 129 -10.24 -18.07 1.66
C LEU A 129 -9.04 -18.65 0.93
N ASP A 130 -8.93 -19.97 0.90
CA ASP A 130 -7.80 -20.65 0.26
C ASP A 130 -7.75 -20.37 -1.24
N LYS A 131 -8.88 -20.06 -1.85
CA LYS A 131 -8.96 -19.76 -3.28
C LYS A 131 -8.58 -18.33 -3.61
N ILE A 132 -8.47 -17.46 -2.60
CA ILE A 132 -8.14 -16.06 -2.82
C ILE A 132 -6.62 -15.94 -2.83
N GLU A 133 -6.08 -15.61 -3.99
CA GLU A 133 -4.64 -15.41 -4.15
C GLU A 133 -4.29 -13.94 -3.90
N ILE A 134 -3.36 -13.69 -2.99
CA ILE A 134 -2.89 -12.34 -2.71
C ILE A 134 -1.76 -12.03 -3.68
N ALA A 135 -2.07 -11.22 -4.69
CA ALA A 135 -1.09 -10.85 -5.71
C ALA A 135 -1.39 -9.43 -6.19
N PHE A 136 -0.34 -8.70 -6.53
CA PHE A 136 -0.43 -7.33 -7.01
C PHE A 136 0.31 -7.19 -8.32
N SER A 137 -0.18 -6.29 -9.17
CA SER A 137 0.46 -5.98 -10.44
C SER A 137 0.64 -4.47 -10.55
N LEU A 138 1.57 -4.08 -11.42
CA LEU A 138 1.79 -2.67 -11.72
C LEU A 138 0.67 -2.16 -12.63
N PRO A 139 0.37 -0.84 -12.57
CA PRO A 139 -0.57 -0.26 -13.52
C PRO A 139 -0.01 -0.38 -14.93
N GLU A 140 -0.91 -0.50 -15.90
CA GLU A 140 -0.49 -0.57 -17.29
C GLU A 140 0.20 0.75 -17.70
N ALA A 141 1.21 0.61 -18.53
CA ALA A 141 1.88 1.78 -19.09
C ALA A 141 0.92 2.52 -20.01
N VAL A 142 0.95 3.85 -19.93
CA VAL A 142 0.06 4.70 -20.72
C VAL A 142 0.84 5.44 -21.77
#